data_cda6a026757b7c0aecf2f7cd9db1f2d2
#
_entry.id   cda6a026757b7c0aecf2f7cd9db1f2d2
#
_cell.length_a   1.000
_cell.length_b   1.000
_cell.length_c   1.000
_cell.angle_alpha   90.00
_cell.angle_beta   90.00
_cell.angle_gamma   90.00
#
_symmetry.space_group_name_H-M   'P 1'
#
loop_
_entity.id
_entity.type
_entity.pdbx_description
1 polymer ?
#
loop_
_entity_poly.entity_id
_entity_poly.type
_entity_poly.pdbx_seq_one_letter_code
_entity_poly.pdbx_strand_id
1 'polypeptide(L)'
;MEGYLSIREAAEKWGVSERRIGQYCTEGRIPGAERFGTSWAIPISAEKPSDPRKDRSDAVAQRFQGFMPLMNTPFEPGNCLEVLEAMEEGPQRDIAFAEYHYFSGQPEKAVQEAELYLTCSDVATRLSACWIYAYACLSMGQIHHARYALHEIKNTLATNEERPPHVRALEAFAAFASSVLLHLPLPEEIPPTKEFFPLLTPGVRAFALYVQAHYLYLKQDYGRSAGIVEATLAMGAEFYPIPAIYLHLVAVMDYMSLKQTQHAQQHLLAAWELARPDDLIEGFGEHHGLLGGMLEAVIKPGWPDDFKRIIDITYRFSSGWRRVHNPITGHDVADDLTTTEFAVAMLAARNWTNQEIAEHLNTSPNTIKKHISQAMKKLKVENRRDLKQYMLR
;
A
#
# COMPACT_ATOMS: atom_id res chain seq x y z
N MET A 1 -8.83 52.21 -20.26
CA MET A 1 -7.66 52.65 -19.46
C MET A 1 -6.45 51.91 -19.98
N GLU A 2 -5.51 52.62 -20.58
CA GLU A 2 -4.29 51.94 -21.08
C GLU A 2 -3.51 51.33 -19.90
N GLY A 3 -3.15 50.04 -19.99
CA GLY A 3 -2.35 49.35 -18.98
C GLY A 3 -3.12 48.57 -17.91
N TYR A 4 -4.47 48.56 -17.94
CA TYR A 4 -5.29 47.81 -16.97
C TYR A 4 -6.37 46.95 -17.64
N LEU A 5 -6.69 45.84 -17.02
CA LEU A 5 -7.78 44.93 -17.36
C LEU A 5 -8.98 45.19 -16.42
N SER A 6 -10.18 45.02 -16.94
CA SER A 6 -11.40 44.91 -16.14
C SER A 6 -11.47 43.52 -15.48
N ILE A 7 -12.36 43.34 -14.49
CA ILE A 7 -12.62 42.01 -13.87
C ILE A 7 -12.97 40.98 -14.94
N ARG A 8 -13.77 41.34 -15.95
CA ARG A 8 -14.18 40.43 -17.01
C ARG A 8 -13.01 40.01 -17.89
N GLU A 9 -12.16 40.92 -18.32
CA GLU A 9 -10.97 40.65 -19.14
C GLU A 9 -9.95 39.82 -18.38
N ALA A 10 -9.75 40.06 -17.06
CA ALA A 10 -8.90 39.25 -16.20
C ALA A 10 -9.48 37.86 -15.99
N ALA A 11 -10.80 37.71 -15.88
CA ALA A 11 -11.48 36.41 -15.77
C ALA A 11 -11.30 35.57 -17.03
N GLU A 12 -11.43 36.17 -18.20
CA GLU A 12 -11.17 35.52 -19.50
C GLU A 12 -9.67 35.11 -19.64
N LYS A 13 -8.76 36.06 -19.33
CA LYS A 13 -7.31 35.85 -19.42
C LYS A 13 -6.83 34.68 -18.51
N TRP A 14 -7.39 34.54 -17.31
CA TRP A 14 -6.94 33.55 -16.30
C TRP A 14 -7.81 32.32 -16.22
N GLY A 15 -8.89 32.21 -16.99
CA GLY A 15 -9.80 31.08 -17.01
C GLY A 15 -10.52 30.82 -15.67
N VAL A 16 -10.97 31.90 -15.02
CA VAL A 16 -11.70 31.86 -13.73
C VAL A 16 -12.97 32.76 -13.79
N SER A 17 -13.90 32.56 -12.86
CA SER A 17 -15.11 33.40 -12.80
C SER A 17 -14.80 34.82 -12.36
N GLU A 18 -15.58 35.79 -12.85
CA GLU A 18 -15.51 37.23 -12.45
C GLU A 18 -15.61 37.37 -10.92
N ARG A 19 -16.48 36.59 -10.28
CA ARG A 19 -16.62 36.55 -8.81
C ARG A 19 -15.28 36.23 -8.13
N ARG A 20 -14.50 35.29 -8.68
CA ARG A 20 -13.20 34.91 -8.15
C ARG A 20 -12.17 36.01 -8.28
N ILE A 21 -12.17 36.72 -9.41
CA ILE A 21 -11.32 37.93 -9.60
C ILE A 21 -11.68 39.01 -8.59
N GLY A 22 -12.96 39.31 -8.42
CA GLY A 22 -13.43 40.29 -7.43
C GLY A 22 -12.98 39.92 -6.00
N GLN A 23 -13.00 38.65 -5.66
CA GLN A 23 -12.50 38.14 -4.39
C GLN A 23 -10.99 38.38 -4.25
N TYR A 24 -10.18 38.03 -5.25
CA TYR A 24 -8.73 38.27 -5.25
C TYR A 24 -8.37 39.75 -5.10
N CYS A 25 -9.12 40.64 -5.75
CA CYS A 25 -8.94 42.11 -5.58
C CYS A 25 -9.27 42.56 -4.15
N THR A 26 -10.39 42.06 -3.59
CA THR A 26 -10.83 42.44 -2.24
C THR A 26 -9.85 41.90 -1.17
N GLU A 27 -9.26 40.76 -1.39
CA GLU A 27 -8.25 40.14 -0.50
C GLU A 27 -6.84 40.73 -0.69
N GLY A 28 -6.64 41.70 -1.61
CA GLY A 28 -5.34 42.33 -1.90
C GLY A 28 -4.33 41.38 -2.55
N ARG A 29 -4.78 40.29 -3.19
CA ARG A 29 -3.93 39.23 -3.76
C ARG A 29 -3.44 39.51 -5.18
N ILE A 30 -3.91 40.59 -5.79
CA ILE A 30 -3.43 41.05 -7.10
C ILE A 30 -2.62 42.32 -6.87
N PRO A 31 -1.27 42.24 -6.93
CA PRO A 31 -0.45 43.44 -6.75
C PRO A 31 -0.80 44.53 -7.77
N GLY A 32 -0.97 45.74 -7.30
CA GLY A 32 -1.30 46.90 -8.15
C GLY A 32 -2.75 46.98 -8.63
N ALA A 33 -3.66 46.13 -8.15
CA ALA A 33 -5.07 46.26 -8.43
C ALA A 33 -5.65 47.46 -7.66
N GLU A 34 -6.30 48.38 -8.36
CA GLU A 34 -6.86 49.59 -7.80
C GLU A 34 -8.37 49.67 -8.01
N ARG A 35 -9.07 50.30 -7.08
CA ARG A 35 -10.52 50.45 -7.17
C ARG A 35 -10.90 51.83 -7.75
N PHE A 36 -11.58 51.84 -8.89
CA PHE A 36 -12.13 53.03 -9.51
C PHE A 36 -13.65 53.00 -9.42
N GLY A 37 -14.20 53.76 -8.48
CA GLY A 37 -15.65 53.78 -8.22
C GLY A 37 -16.15 52.41 -7.77
N THR A 38 -17.01 51.77 -8.56
CA THR A 38 -17.57 50.44 -8.28
C THR A 38 -16.79 49.31 -8.94
N SER A 39 -15.79 49.63 -9.79
CA SER A 39 -15.05 48.63 -10.59
C SER A 39 -13.60 48.51 -10.15
N TRP A 40 -12.99 47.33 -10.38
CA TRP A 40 -11.58 47.12 -10.18
C TRP A 40 -10.81 47.28 -11.49
N ALA A 41 -9.64 47.90 -11.43
CA ALA A 41 -8.65 47.96 -12.49
C ALA A 41 -7.45 47.09 -12.11
N ILE A 42 -7.12 46.12 -12.96
CA ILE A 42 -6.10 45.08 -12.70
C ILE A 42 -4.96 45.32 -13.70
N PRO A 43 -3.71 45.50 -13.26
CA PRO A 43 -2.58 45.69 -14.17
C PRO A 43 -2.50 44.56 -15.20
N ILE A 44 -2.23 44.90 -16.48
CA ILE A 44 -2.06 43.90 -17.56
C ILE A 44 -0.91 42.93 -17.27
N SER A 45 0.12 43.45 -16.54
CA SER A 45 1.27 42.67 -16.10
C SER A 45 0.98 41.76 -14.90
N ALA A 46 -0.19 41.87 -14.25
CA ALA A 46 -0.52 41.03 -13.12
C ALA A 46 -0.68 39.56 -13.55
N GLU A 47 -0.15 38.66 -12.72
CA GLU A 47 -0.30 37.25 -12.87
C GLU A 47 -1.47 36.73 -12.05
N LYS A 48 -2.03 35.57 -12.47
CA LYS A 48 -3.11 34.91 -11.74
C LYS A 48 -2.64 34.55 -10.35
N PRO A 49 -3.28 35.03 -9.26
CA PRO A 49 -2.94 34.61 -7.91
C PRO A 49 -3.08 33.11 -7.75
N SER A 50 -2.09 32.45 -7.11
CA SER A 50 -2.14 31.04 -6.78
C SER A 50 -3.37 30.70 -5.91
N ASP A 51 -3.91 29.50 -6.02
CA ASP A 51 -4.98 29.06 -5.13
C ASP A 51 -4.36 28.63 -3.79
N PRO A 52 -4.69 29.30 -2.65
CA PRO A 52 -4.11 28.92 -1.36
C PRO A 52 -4.41 27.49 -0.93
N ARG A 53 -5.44 26.87 -1.51
CA ARG A 53 -5.73 25.46 -1.30
C ARG A 53 -4.77 24.57 -2.09
N LYS A 54 -4.43 24.97 -3.32
CA LYS A 54 -3.45 24.31 -4.16
C LYS A 54 -2.05 24.52 -3.60
N ASP A 55 -1.70 25.75 -3.23
CA ASP A 55 -0.41 26.07 -2.58
C ASP A 55 -0.22 25.31 -1.26
N ARG A 56 -1.30 25.12 -0.47
CA ARG A 56 -1.25 24.29 0.74
C ARG A 56 -1.09 22.82 0.41
N SER A 57 -1.75 22.29 -0.62
CA SER A 57 -1.58 20.90 -1.04
C SER A 57 -0.19 20.68 -1.64
N ASP A 58 0.29 21.58 -2.46
CA ASP A 58 1.62 21.52 -3.08
C ASP A 58 2.74 21.75 -2.03
N ALA A 59 2.56 22.67 -1.08
CA ALA A 59 3.47 22.85 0.04
C ALA A 59 3.45 21.70 1.04
N VAL A 60 2.31 21.05 1.23
CA VAL A 60 2.19 19.80 1.99
C VAL A 60 2.85 18.66 1.20
N ALA A 61 2.59 18.53 -0.09
CA ALA A 61 3.24 17.54 -0.94
C ALA A 61 4.76 17.74 -0.98
N GLN A 62 5.27 18.95 -1.17
CA GLN A 62 6.71 19.26 -1.14
C GLN A 62 7.37 18.99 0.22
N ARG A 63 6.65 19.17 1.34
CA ARG A 63 7.19 18.89 2.68
C ARG A 63 7.32 17.40 2.98
N PHE A 64 6.63 16.54 2.23
CA PHE A 64 6.55 15.10 2.47
C PHE A 64 7.16 14.24 1.36
N GLN A 65 7.88 14.84 0.42
CA GLN A 65 8.44 14.15 -0.74
C GLN A 65 9.45 13.03 -0.40
N GLY A 66 9.93 12.97 0.84
CA GLY A 66 10.99 12.05 1.21
C GLY A 66 10.57 10.62 1.60
N PHE A 67 9.30 10.37 2.00
CA PHE A 67 8.88 9.05 2.50
C PHE A 67 8.10 8.27 1.45
N MET A 68 8.62 7.07 1.08
CA MET A 68 8.01 6.18 0.08
C MET A 68 7.59 6.94 -1.18
N PRO A 69 8.54 7.54 -1.91
CA PRO A 69 8.25 8.47 -2.99
C PRO A 69 7.46 7.85 -4.14
N LEU A 70 7.72 6.59 -4.54
CA LEU A 70 6.96 5.93 -5.59
C LEU A 70 5.53 5.63 -5.14
N MET A 71 5.35 5.10 -3.93
CA MET A 71 4.02 4.86 -3.34
C MET A 71 3.18 6.14 -3.28
N ASN A 72 3.82 7.29 -3.15
CA ASN A 72 3.16 8.60 -3.07
C ASN A 72 3.06 9.33 -4.41
N THR A 73 3.49 8.71 -5.50
CA THR A 73 3.44 9.29 -6.85
C THR A 73 2.29 8.67 -7.65
N PRO A 74 1.36 9.49 -8.18
CA PRO A 74 0.33 9.01 -9.07
C PRO A 74 0.95 8.71 -10.44
N PHE A 75 0.57 7.57 -11.04
CA PHE A 75 0.92 7.22 -12.41
C PHE A 75 -0.14 6.30 -13.03
N GLU A 76 -0.21 6.29 -14.37
CA GLU A 76 -1.06 5.35 -15.09
C GLU A 76 -0.35 3.99 -15.23
N PRO A 77 -1.07 2.86 -15.16
CA PRO A 77 -0.48 1.55 -15.37
C PRO A 77 0.31 1.45 -16.68
N GLY A 78 1.53 0.95 -16.61
CA GLY A 78 2.49 0.87 -17.69
C GLY A 78 3.50 2.01 -17.78
N ASN A 79 3.35 3.04 -16.95
CA ASN A 79 4.21 4.23 -16.97
C ASN A 79 5.12 4.37 -15.75
N CYS A 80 5.19 3.35 -14.89
CA CYS A 80 5.97 3.42 -13.65
C CYS A 80 7.45 3.78 -13.90
N LEU A 81 8.12 3.10 -14.83
CA LEU A 81 9.52 3.35 -15.14
C LEU A 81 9.74 4.75 -15.75
N GLU A 82 8.84 5.22 -16.62
CA GLU A 82 8.93 6.56 -17.20
C GLU A 82 8.86 7.64 -16.10
N VAL A 83 7.97 7.44 -15.13
CA VAL A 83 7.83 8.34 -13.98
C VAL A 83 9.08 8.33 -13.11
N LEU A 84 9.67 7.15 -12.84
CA LEU A 84 10.91 7.03 -12.08
C LEU A 84 12.10 7.71 -12.78
N GLU A 85 12.22 7.53 -14.10
CA GLU A 85 13.28 8.15 -14.91
C GLU A 85 13.13 9.68 -14.98
N ALA A 86 11.92 10.19 -14.90
CA ALA A 86 11.64 11.64 -14.88
C ALA A 86 11.90 12.30 -13.51
N MET A 87 12.08 11.54 -12.43
CA MET A 87 12.43 12.09 -11.12
C MET A 87 13.84 12.70 -11.13
N GLU A 88 14.05 13.78 -10.37
CA GLU A 88 15.37 14.37 -10.19
C GLU A 88 16.34 13.36 -9.53
N GLU A 89 17.59 13.32 -10.02
CA GLU A 89 18.63 12.46 -9.43
C GLU A 89 18.88 12.80 -7.96
N GLY A 90 18.97 11.77 -7.13
CA GLY A 90 19.21 11.92 -5.71
C GLY A 90 18.45 10.89 -4.86
N PRO A 91 18.53 11.04 -3.53
CA PRO A 91 18.02 10.05 -2.58
C PRO A 91 16.55 9.63 -2.79
N GLN A 92 15.71 10.55 -3.26
CA GLN A 92 14.28 10.26 -3.50
C GLN A 92 14.09 9.34 -4.69
N ARG A 93 14.81 9.60 -5.80
CA ARG A 93 14.78 8.73 -6.98
C ARG A 93 15.33 7.35 -6.65
N ASP A 94 16.44 7.29 -5.90
CA ASP A 94 17.07 6.02 -5.53
C ASP A 94 16.12 5.18 -4.64
N ILE A 95 15.45 5.80 -3.66
CA ILE A 95 14.44 5.14 -2.85
C ILE A 95 13.23 4.71 -3.70
N ALA A 96 12.79 5.53 -4.66
CA ALA A 96 11.69 5.16 -5.55
C ALA A 96 12.04 3.95 -6.44
N PHE A 97 13.30 3.84 -6.90
CA PHE A 97 13.78 2.64 -7.60
C PHE A 97 13.85 1.43 -6.66
N ALA A 98 14.29 1.60 -5.41
CA ALA A 98 14.25 0.53 -4.41
C ALA A 98 12.82 0.03 -4.14
N GLU A 99 11.83 0.95 -4.04
CA GLU A 99 10.41 0.59 -3.97
C GLU A 99 9.97 -0.22 -5.20
N TYR A 100 10.27 0.27 -6.41
CA TYR A 100 9.93 -0.43 -7.65
C TYR A 100 10.52 -1.83 -7.69
N HIS A 101 11.81 -1.97 -7.40
CA HIS A 101 12.46 -3.28 -7.40
C HIS A 101 11.86 -4.22 -6.35
N TYR A 102 11.49 -3.70 -5.18
CA TYR A 102 10.78 -4.50 -4.19
C TYR A 102 9.41 -4.97 -4.72
N PHE A 103 8.56 -4.02 -5.14
CA PHE A 103 7.19 -4.34 -5.59
C PHE A 103 7.15 -5.17 -6.89
N SER A 104 8.21 -5.15 -7.69
CA SER A 104 8.37 -5.98 -8.89
C SER A 104 9.04 -7.34 -8.65
N GLY A 105 9.21 -7.75 -7.39
CA GLY A 105 9.74 -9.07 -7.04
C GLY A 105 11.26 -9.21 -7.23
N GLN A 106 12.02 -8.12 -7.15
CA GLN A 106 13.47 -8.06 -7.30
C GLN A 106 14.16 -7.63 -5.98
N PRO A 107 14.02 -8.41 -4.88
CA PRO A 107 14.46 -7.98 -3.55
C PRO A 107 15.97 -7.74 -3.46
N GLU A 108 16.78 -8.43 -4.27
CA GLU A 108 18.24 -8.26 -4.27
C GLU A 108 18.64 -6.82 -4.69
N LYS A 109 17.97 -6.26 -5.71
CA LYS A 109 18.21 -4.89 -6.14
C LYS A 109 17.67 -3.88 -5.11
N ALA A 110 16.47 -4.14 -4.59
CA ALA A 110 15.86 -3.31 -3.56
C ALA A 110 16.76 -3.19 -2.33
N VAL A 111 17.40 -4.29 -1.89
CA VAL A 111 18.37 -4.28 -0.78
C VAL A 111 19.58 -3.41 -1.11
N GLN A 112 20.19 -3.59 -2.30
CA GLN A 112 21.39 -2.85 -2.71
C GLN A 112 21.17 -1.32 -2.73
N GLU A 113 20.00 -0.89 -3.19
CA GLU A 113 19.65 0.54 -3.27
C GLU A 113 19.27 1.11 -1.90
N ALA A 114 18.43 0.40 -1.13
CA ALA A 114 17.99 0.85 0.17
C ALA A 114 19.13 0.89 1.22
N GLU A 115 20.10 -0.04 1.15
CA GLU A 115 21.21 -0.12 2.10
C GLU A 115 22.00 1.19 2.20
N LEU A 116 22.13 1.93 1.10
CA LEU A 116 22.84 3.20 1.04
C LEU A 116 22.24 4.28 1.95
N TYR A 117 20.99 4.15 2.32
CA TYR A 117 20.20 5.16 3.03
C TYR A 117 19.78 4.78 4.45
N LEU A 118 20.19 3.60 4.97
CA LEU A 118 19.80 3.12 6.31
C LEU A 118 20.26 4.05 7.44
N THR A 119 21.32 4.82 7.23
CA THR A 119 21.86 5.78 8.20
C THR A 119 21.68 7.24 7.77
N CYS A 120 20.83 7.51 6.78
CA CYS A 120 20.57 8.86 6.29
C CYS A 120 20.06 9.76 7.43
N SER A 121 20.55 11.01 7.47
CA SER A 121 20.10 12.01 8.46
C SER A 121 18.66 12.43 8.25
N ASP A 122 18.17 12.45 7.01
CA ASP A 122 16.76 12.67 6.73
C ASP A 122 15.92 11.48 7.19
N VAL A 123 15.02 11.75 8.12
CA VAL A 123 14.20 10.71 8.77
C VAL A 123 13.29 10.00 7.78
N ALA A 124 12.69 10.73 6.84
CA ALA A 124 11.76 10.15 5.88
C ALA A 124 12.47 9.18 4.92
N THR A 125 13.62 9.58 4.38
CA THR A 125 14.47 8.75 3.52
C THR A 125 14.97 7.52 4.28
N ARG A 126 15.45 7.70 5.52
CA ARG A 126 15.92 6.59 6.37
C ARG A 126 14.82 5.59 6.69
N LEU A 127 13.62 6.05 7.05
CA LEU A 127 12.49 5.16 7.35
C LEU A 127 12.04 4.37 6.10
N SER A 128 12.01 5.01 4.93
CA SER A 128 11.71 4.34 3.65
C SER A 128 12.74 3.25 3.36
N ALA A 129 14.03 3.59 3.47
CA ALA A 129 15.11 2.64 3.29
C ALA A 129 15.02 1.45 4.26
N CYS A 130 14.82 1.72 5.55
CA CYS A 130 14.68 0.66 6.55
C CYS A 130 13.48 -0.25 6.27
N TRP A 131 12.37 0.32 5.80
CA TRP A 131 11.18 -0.46 5.51
C TRP A 131 11.37 -1.37 4.30
N ILE A 132 11.81 -0.81 3.15
CA ILE A 132 12.10 -1.58 1.94
C ILE A 132 13.14 -2.66 2.23
N TYR A 133 14.24 -2.28 2.88
CA TYR A 133 15.33 -3.19 3.24
C TYR A 133 14.85 -4.35 4.13
N ALA A 134 14.02 -4.05 5.14
CA ALA A 134 13.48 -5.08 6.02
C ALA A 134 12.67 -6.14 5.26
N TYR A 135 11.72 -5.71 4.43
CA TYR A 135 10.85 -6.61 3.68
C TYR A 135 11.60 -7.35 2.56
N ALA A 136 12.50 -6.68 1.85
CA ALA A 136 13.34 -7.31 0.86
C ALA A 136 14.28 -8.37 1.49
N CYS A 137 14.90 -8.07 2.64
CA CYS A 137 15.69 -9.04 3.41
C CYS A 137 14.85 -10.22 3.91
N LEU A 138 13.58 -10.00 4.28
CA LEU A 138 12.64 -11.10 4.63
C LEU A 138 12.42 -12.02 3.43
N SER A 139 12.13 -11.47 2.25
CA SER A 139 11.98 -12.25 1.02
C SER A 139 13.24 -13.04 0.68
N MET A 140 14.43 -12.54 1.01
CA MET A 140 15.70 -13.22 0.80
C MET A 140 16.09 -14.19 1.92
N GLY A 141 15.31 -14.28 2.99
CA GLY A 141 15.63 -15.09 4.17
C GLY A 141 16.76 -14.52 5.04
N GLN A 142 17.15 -13.27 4.84
CA GLN A 142 18.22 -12.58 5.59
C GLN A 142 17.67 -11.97 6.90
N ILE A 143 17.28 -12.82 7.83
CA ILE A 143 16.48 -12.45 9.01
C ILE A 143 17.20 -11.47 9.94
N HIS A 144 18.52 -11.59 10.08
CA HIS A 144 19.28 -10.68 10.95
C HIS A 144 19.26 -9.25 10.42
N HIS A 145 19.38 -9.07 9.12
CA HIS A 145 19.30 -7.77 8.46
C HIS A 145 17.90 -7.19 8.54
N ALA A 146 16.88 -7.99 8.28
CA ALA A 146 15.49 -7.57 8.44
C ALA A 146 15.19 -7.10 9.88
N ARG A 147 15.61 -7.85 10.90
CA ARG A 147 15.45 -7.46 12.31
C ARG A 147 16.18 -6.19 12.67
N TYR A 148 17.38 -5.99 12.15
CA TYR A 148 18.11 -4.74 12.34
C TYR A 148 17.30 -3.54 11.85
N ALA A 149 16.83 -3.57 10.60
CA ALA A 149 16.06 -2.48 10.02
C ALA A 149 14.70 -2.24 10.75
N LEU A 150 14.00 -3.31 11.14
CA LEU A 150 12.77 -3.21 11.94
C LEU A 150 13.03 -2.61 13.34
N HIS A 151 14.18 -2.93 13.94
CA HIS A 151 14.61 -2.34 15.21
C HIS A 151 14.89 -0.84 15.08
N GLU A 152 15.53 -0.40 13.99
CA GLU A 152 15.75 1.02 13.70
C GLU A 152 14.44 1.80 13.54
N ILE A 153 13.43 1.23 12.87
CA ILE A 153 12.08 1.82 12.78
C ILE A 153 11.49 2.00 14.18
N LYS A 154 11.57 0.98 15.03
CA LYS A 154 11.04 1.03 16.40
C LYS A 154 11.80 2.05 17.27
N ASN A 155 13.12 2.08 17.18
CA ASN A 155 13.95 3.02 17.92
C ASN A 155 13.63 4.48 17.56
N THR A 156 13.37 4.73 16.27
CA THR A 156 13.02 6.07 15.77
C THR A 156 11.72 6.57 16.44
N LEU A 157 10.72 5.70 16.62
CA LEU A 157 9.48 6.04 17.33
C LEU A 157 9.72 6.35 18.82
N ALA A 158 10.60 5.62 19.46
CA ALA A 158 10.85 5.73 20.90
C ALA A 158 11.71 6.96 21.30
N THR A 159 12.32 7.66 20.34
CA THR A 159 13.12 8.86 20.64
C THR A 159 12.24 10.03 21.11
N ASN A 160 12.61 10.64 22.26
CA ASN A 160 11.92 11.83 22.82
C ASN A 160 12.37 13.15 22.19
N GLU A 161 12.94 13.13 20.99
CA GLU A 161 13.32 14.35 20.27
C GLU A 161 12.08 15.14 19.85
N GLU A 162 12.10 16.45 20.03
CA GLU A 162 11.06 17.33 19.48
C GLU A 162 11.16 17.32 17.94
N ARG A 163 10.22 16.62 17.31
CA ARG A 163 10.12 16.54 15.86
C ARG A 163 8.82 17.15 15.36
N PRO A 164 8.81 17.72 14.15
CA PRO A 164 7.59 18.24 13.54
C PRO A 164 6.46 17.19 13.52
N PRO A 165 5.18 17.58 13.68
CA PRO A 165 4.06 16.62 13.75
C PRO A 165 3.98 15.65 12.56
N HIS A 166 4.36 16.10 11.36
CA HIS A 166 4.37 15.26 10.17
C HIS A 166 5.45 14.16 10.22
N VAL A 167 6.64 14.46 10.77
CA VAL A 167 7.70 13.47 10.95
C VAL A 167 7.26 12.42 11.97
N ARG A 168 6.67 12.86 13.08
CA ARG A 168 6.10 11.94 14.08
C ARG A 168 4.99 11.05 13.49
N ALA A 169 4.21 11.58 12.55
CA ALA A 169 3.20 10.79 11.85
C ALA A 169 3.82 9.71 10.96
N LEU A 170 4.94 9.98 10.30
CA LEU A 170 5.67 8.99 9.49
C LEU A 170 6.28 7.89 10.38
N GLU A 171 6.88 8.27 11.51
CA GLU A 171 7.41 7.32 12.50
C GLU A 171 6.33 6.39 13.04
N ALA A 172 5.19 6.97 13.44
CA ALA A 172 4.04 6.22 13.93
C ALA A 172 3.46 5.28 12.84
N PHE A 173 3.38 5.76 11.60
CA PHE A 173 2.92 4.95 10.47
C PHE A 173 3.87 3.80 10.17
N ALA A 174 5.18 4.04 10.08
CA ALA A 174 6.16 3.00 9.79
C ALA A 174 6.14 1.89 10.87
N ALA A 175 6.03 2.26 12.15
CA ALA A 175 5.92 1.31 13.25
C ALA A 175 4.58 0.55 13.23
N PHE A 176 3.46 1.26 12.96
CA PHE A 176 2.13 0.66 12.84
C PHE A 176 2.08 -0.35 11.70
N ALA A 177 2.52 0.04 10.50
CA ALA A 177 2.50 -0.81 9.32
C ALA A 177 3.39 -2.05 9.51
N SER A 178 4.62 -1.88 10.00
CA SER A 178 5.52 -3.00 10.27
C SER A 178 4.92 -4.00 11.27
N SER A 179 4.27 -3.50 12.34
CA SER A 179 3.66 -4.37 13.33
C SER A 179 2.46 -5.14 12.78
N VAL A 180 1.55 -4.45 12.07
CA VAL A 180 0.34 -5.08 11.53
C VAL A 180 0.68 -6.10 10.44
N LEU A 181 1.51 -5.71 9.46
CA LEU A 181 1.82 -6.57 8.30
C LEU A 181 2.70 -7.76 8.66
N LEU A 182 3.47 -7.66 9.74
CA LEU A 182 4.25 -8.79 10.28
C LEU A 182 3.52 -9.51 11.42
N HIS A 183 2.26 -9.18 11.71
CA HIS A 183 1.46 -9.76 12.79
C HIS A 183 2.15 -9.69 14.17
N LEU A 184 2.90 -8.63 14.39
CA LEU A 184 3.56 -8.36 15.67
C LEU A 184 2.65 -7.56 16.61
N PRO A 185 2.87 -7.61 17.93
CA PRO A 185 2.18 -6.73 18.87
C PRO A 185 2.42 -5.26 18.53
N LEU A 186 1.35 -4.45 18.58
CA LEU A 186 1.48 -3.01 18.38
C LEU A 186 2.25 -2.39 19.56
N PRO A 187 3.29 -1.59 19.30
CA PRO A 187 3.94 -0.78 20.31
C PRO A 187 2.96 0.14 21.05
N GLU A 188 3.12 0.29 22.37
CA GLU A 188 2.26 1.16 23.19
C GLU A 188 2.42 2.65 22.84
N GLU A 189 3.57 3.02 22.29
CA GLU A 189 3.92 4.38 21.89
C GLU A 189 3.20 4.85 20.62
N ILE A 190 2.55 3.96 19.86
CA ILE A 190 1.82 4.34 18.64
C ILE A 190 0.55 5.10 19.03
N PRO A 191 0.40 6.37 18.60
CA PRO A 191 -0.81 7.14 18.84
C PRO A 191 -2.02 6.55 18.09
N PRO A 192 -3.26 6.90 18.48
CA PRO A 192 -4.45 6.53 17.72
C PRO A 192 -4.36 6.95 16.24
N THR A 193 -4.76 6.09 15.30
CA THR A 193 -4.65 6.34 13.85
C THR A 193 -5.29 7.65 13.40
N LYS A 194 -6.40 8.08 14.05
CA LYS A 194 -7.06 9.37 13.79
C LYS A 194 -6.16 10.60 14.00
N GLU A 195 -5.08 10.47 14.77
CA GLU A 195 -4.17 11.57 15.09
C GLU A 195 -3.06 11.71 14.04
N PHE A 196 -2.58 10.61 13.44
CA PHE A 196 -1.47 10.67 12.50
C PHE A 196 -1.87 10.42 11.04
N PHE A 197 -2.93 9.67 10.74
CA PHE A 197 -3.35 9.44 9.34
C PHE A 197 -3.64 10.73 8.56
N PRO A 198 -4.31 11.76 9.14
CA PRO A 198 -4.56 13.01 8.43
C PRO A 198 -3.29 13.80 8.07
N LEU A 199 -2.17 13.50 8.74
CA LEU A 199 -0.89 14.15 8.53
C LEU A 199 -0.02 13.47 7.46
N LEU A 200 -0.43 12.29 6.98
CA LEU A 200 0.25 11.55 5.91
C LEU A 200 -0.10 12.13 4.54
N THR A 201 0.84 12.01 3.60
CA THR A 201 0.62 12.34 2.19
C THR A 201 -0.44 11.43 1.56
N PRO A 202 -1.09 11.85 0.46
CA PRO A 202 -2.25 11.11 -0.07
C PRO A 202 -1.98 9.63 -0.38
N GLY A 203 -0.88 9.30 -1.07
CA GLY A 203 -0.53 7.91 -1.39
C GLY A 203 -0.18 7.09 -0.15
N VAL A 204 0.67 7.63 0.74
CA VAL A 204 1.01 6.99 2.02
C VAL A 204 -0.22 6.81 2.91
N ARG A 205 -1.15 7.79 2.91
CA ARG A 205 -2.40 7.68 3.64
C ARG A 205 -3.32 6.60 3.08
N ALA A 206 -3.38 6.46 1.75
CA ALA A 206 -4.12 5.36 1.12
C ALA A 206 -3.54 4.00 1.54
N PHE A 207 -2.21 3.87 1.57
CA PHE A 207 -1.56 2.66 2.07
C PHE A 207 -1.78 2.45 3.58
N ALA A 208 -1.80 3.52 4.38
CA ALA A 208 -2.14 3.43 5.81
C ALA A 208 -3.58 2.92 6.04
N LEU A 209 -4.51 3.28 5.16
CA LEU A 209 -5.88 2.76 5.19
C LEU A 209 -5.94 1.28 4.77
N TYR A 210 -5.10 0.84 3.80
CA TYR A 210 -4.89 -0.58 3.56
C TYR A 210 -4.41 -1.32 4.81
N VAL A 211 -3.37 -0.80 5.50
CA VAL A 211 -2.87 -1.42 6.75
C VAL A 211 -3.95 -1.47 7.83
N GLN A 212 -4.77 -0.42 7.95
CA GLN A 212 -5.92 -0.41 8.89
C GLN A 212 -6.98 -1.45 8.51
N ALA A 213 -7.27 -1.60 7.22
CA ALA A 213 -8.20 -2.64 6.72
C ALA A 213 -7.62 -4.04 7.01
N HIS A 214 -6.35 -4.27 6.73
CA HIS A 214 -5.67 -5.52 7.05
C HIS A 214 -5.71 -5.83 8.56
N TYR A 215 -5.49 -4.83 9.43
CA TYR A 215 -5.65 -5.01 10.87
C TYR A 215 -7.06 -5.46 11.27
N LEU A 216 -8.10 -4.87 10.67
CA LEU A 216 -9.49 -5.28 10.90
C LEU A 216 -9.75 -6.70 10.36
N TYR A 217 -9.19 -7.05 9.20
CA TYR A 217 -9.23 -8.41 8.69
C TYR A 217 -8.66 -9.42 9.69
N LEU A 218 -7.50 -9.14 10.31
CA LEU A 218 -6.90 -9.99 11.35
C LEU A 218 -7.80 -10.10 12.60
N LYS A 219 -8.62 -9.07 12.88
CA LYS A 219 -9.64 -9.10 13.93
C LYS A 219 -10.95 -9.78 13.49
N GLN A 220 -11.01 -10.33 12.27
CA GLN A 220 -12.19 -10.94 11.66
C GLN A 220 -13.38 -9.97 11.48
N ASP A 221 -13.11 -8.66 11.46
CA ASP A 221 -14.12 -7.62 11.19
C ASP A 221 -14.10 -7.28 9.68
N TYR A 222 -14.42 -8.28 8.88
CA TYR A 222 -14.31 -8.22 7.41
C TYR A 222 -15.20 -7.14 6.79
N GLY A 223 -16.40 -6.92 7.35
CA GLY A 223 -17.32 -5.91 6.83
C GLY A 223 -16.79 -4.48 6.99
N ARG A 224 -16.17 -4.16 8.14
CA ARG A 224 -15.54 -2.85 8.34
C ARG A 224 -14.26 -2.70 7.53
N SER A 225 -13.48 -3.77 7.39
CA SER A 225 -12.30 -3.81 6.54
C SER A 225 -12.68 -3.47 5.09
N ALA A 226 -13.60 -4.21 4.49
CA ALA A 226 -14.10 -3.96 3.14
C ALA A 226 -14.68 -2.53 2.98
N GLY A 227 -15.44 -2.04 3.97
CA GLY A 227 -15.98 -0.68 3.95
C GLY A 227 -14.91 0.41 3.92
N ILE A 228 -13.77 0.23 4.60
CA ILE A 228 -12.62 1.14 4.51
C ILE A 228 -12.05 1.12 3.10
N VAL A 229 -11.85 -0.06 2.52
CA VAL A 229 -11.30 -0.22 1.16
C VAL A 229 -12.16 0.48 0.13
N GLU A 230 -13.45 0.16 0.10
CA GLU A 230 -14.41 0.74 -0.84
C GLU A 230 -14.44 2.27 -0.76
N ALA A 231 -14.52 2.81 0.46
CA ALA A 231 -14.52 4.25 0.68
C ALA A 231 -13.20 4.89 0.23
N THR A 232 -12.07 4.22 0.46
CA THR A 232 -10.74 4.76 0.12
C THR A 232 -10.55 4.80 -1.39
N LEU A 233 -10.93 3.75 -2.11
CA LEU A 233 -10.90 3.70 -3.58
C LEU A 233 -11.83 4.75 -4.17
N ALA A 234 -13.07 4.84 -3.70
CA ALA A 234 -14.05 5.85 -4.16
C ALA A 234 -13.58 7.30 -3.93
N MET A 235 -12.69 7.54 -2.98
CA MET A 235 -12.09 8.86 -2.73
C MET A 235 -10.81 9.15 -3.56
N GLY A 236 -10.50 8.32 -4.54
CA GLY A 236 -9.42 8.56 -5.50
C GLY A 236 -8.07 7.90 -5.13
N ALA A 237 -8.06 6.87 -4.28
CA ALA A 237 -6.85 6.10 -4.04
C ALA A 237 -6.34 5.36 -5.29
N GLU A 238 -7.20 5.13 -6.29
CA GLU A 238 -6.86 4.51 -7.58
C GLU A 238 -5.80 5.29 -8.37
N PHE A 239 -5.64 6.59 -8.11
CA PHE A 239 -4.56 7.39 -8.72
C PHE A 239 -3.15 6.98 -8.25
N TYR A 240 -3.04 6.21 -7.16
CA TYR A 240 -1.79 5.72 -6.59
C TYR A 240 -1.74 4.20 -6.73
N PRO A 241 -1.16 3.65 -7.83
CA PRO A 241 -1.30 2.23 -8.15
C PRO A 241 -0.82 1.28 -7.05
N ILE A 242 0.31 1.56 -6.39
CA ILE A 242 0.81 0.69 -5.32
C ILE A 242 -0.20 0.58 -4.17
N PRO A 243 -0.65 1.66 -3.50
CA PRO A 243 -1.69 1.56 -2.49
C PRO A 243 -2.99 0.92 -2.99
N ALA A 244 -3.40 1.22 -4.23
CA ALA A 244 -4.62 0.68 -4.81
C ALA A 244 -4.55 -0.84 -4.98
N ILE A 245 -3.42 -1.37 -5.47
CA ILE A 245 -3.19 -2.83 -5.56
C ILE A 245 -3.40 -3.49 -4.20
N TYR A 246 -2.76 -2.98 -3.15
CA TYR A 246 -2.86 -3.55 -1.81
C TYR A 246 -4.26 -3.40 -1.18
N LEU A 247 -4.95 -2.29 -1.44
CA LEU A 247 -6.36 -2.12 -1.06
C LEU A 247 -7.24 -3.17 -1.73
N HIS A 248 -7.10 -3.38 -3.02
CA HIS A 248 -7.84 -4.43 -3.72
C HIS A 248 -7.51 -5.83 -3.18
N LEU A 249 -6.24 -6.13 -2.87
CA LEU A 249 -5.86 -7.44 -2.33
C LEU A 249 -6.52 -7.71 -0.97
N VAL A 250 -6.58 -6.72 -0.07
CA VAL A 250 -7.28 -6.92 1.22
C VAL A 250 -8.79 -7.05 1.03
N ALA A 251 -9.39 -6.36 0.06
CA ALA A 251 -10.80 -6.58 -0.30
C ALA A 251 -11.05 -8.02 -0.78
N VAL A 252 -10.13 -8.59 -1.59
CA VAL A 252 -10.21 -10.02 -1.96
C VAL A 252 -10.24 -10.90 -0.71
N MET A 253 -9.37 -10.65 0.25
CA MET A 253 -9.31 -11.41 1.51
C MET A 253 -10.62 -11.31 2.29
N ASP A 254 -11.18 -10.13 2.39
CA ASP A 254 -12.45 -9.86 3.09
C ASP A 254 -13.62 -10.56 2.40
N TYR A 255 -13.80 -10.35 1.10
CA TYR A 255 -14.91 -10.93 0.33
C TYR A 255 -14.82 -12.46 0.23
N MET A 256 -13.62 -13.03 0.16
CA MET A 256 -13.44 -14.48 0.30
C MET A 256 -13.86 -15.00 1.67
N SER A 257 -13.56 -14.25 2.73
CA SER A 257 -13.98 -14.59 4.09
C SER A 257 -15.50 -14.47 4.28
N LEU A 258 -16.14 -13.52 3.58
CA LEU A 258 -17.58 -13.33 3.52
C LEU A 258 -18.30 -14.25 2.51
N LYS A 259 -17.58 -15.12 1.80
CA LYS A 259 -18.07 -15.99 0.72
C LYS A 259 -18.68 -15.26 -0.47
N GLN A 260 -18.23 -14.04 -0.73
CA GLN A 260 -18.66 -13.20 -1.85
C GLN A 260 -17.64 -13.28 -2.99
N THR A 261 -17.54 -14.46 -3.62
CA THR A 261 -16.48 -14.77 -4.61
C THR A 261 -16.49 -13.86 -5.82
N GLN A 262 -17.65 -13.38 -6.27
CA GLN A 262 -17.76 -12.47 -7.42
C GLN A 262 -17.12 -11.12 -7.12
N HIS A 263 -17.37 -10.53 -5.95
CA HIS A 263 -16.70 -9.30 -5.51
C HIS A 263 -15.20 -9.50 -5.34
N ALA A 264 -14.80 -10.62 -4.72
CA ALA A 264 -13.39 -10.97 -4.62
C ALA A 264 -12.69 -11.05 -5.98
N GLN A 265 -13.35 -11.68 -6.98
CA GLN A 265 -12.82 -11.76 -8.35
C GLN A 265 -12.70 -10.39 -9.01
N GLN A 266 -13.68 -9.51 -8.84
CA GLN A 266 -13.63 -8.15 -9.39
C GLN A 266 -12.45 -7.36 -8.83
N HIS A 267 -12.25 -7.40 -7.51
CA HIS A 267 -11.10 -6.75 -6.88
C HIS A 267 -9.77 -7.36 -7.30
N LEU A 268 -9.68 -8.70 -7.44
CA LEU A 268 -8.45 -9.33 -7.92
C LEU A 268 -8.08 -8.89 -9.33
N LEU A 269 -9.06 -8.83 -10.24
CA LEU A 269 -8.84 -8.39 -11.61
C LEU A 269 -8.46 -6.90 -11.66
N ALA A 270 -9.11 -6.05 -10.86
CA ALA A 270 -8.74 -4.64 -10.76
C ALA A 270 -7.29 -4.46 -10.25
N ALA A 271 -6.89 -5.19 -9.20
CA ALA A 271 -5.50 -5.21 -8.75
C ALA A 271 -4.54 -5.67 -9.85
N TRP A 272 -4.93 -6.68 -10.62
CA TRP A 272 -4.12 -7.25 -11.69
C TRP A 272 -3.92 -6.29 -12.87
N GLU A 273 -4.98 -5.57 -13.25
CA GLU A 273 -4.93 -4.53 -14.28
C GLU A 273 -3.99 -3.37 -13.90
N LEU A 274 -3.95 -3.00 -12.62
CA LEU A 274 -3.03 -1.99 -12.11
C LEU A 274 -1.58 -2.50 -12.04
N ALA A 275 -1.38 -3.75 -11.62
CA ALA A 275 -0.06 -4.28 -11.29
C ALA A 275 0.72 -4.78 -12.50
N ARG A 276 0.05 -5.52 -13.40
CA ARG A 276 0.71 -6.30 -14.45
C ARG A 276 1.51 -5.46 -15.45
N PRO A 277 1.03 -4.29 -15.91
CA PRO A 277 1.77 -3.50 -16.91
C PRO A 277 3.15 -3.04 -16.44
N ASP A 278 3.32 -2.83 -15.13
CA ASP A 278 4.56 -2.37 -14.49
C ASP A 278 5.24 -3.46 -13.66
N ASP A 279 4.76 -4.71 -13.75
CA ASP A 279 5.30 -5.87 -13.05
C ASP A 279 5.23 -5.79 -11.52
N LEU A 280 4.28 -5.04 -10.94
CA LEU A 280 4.13 -4.82 -9.49
C LEU A 280 3.47 -6.01 -8.78
N ILE A 281 4.11 -7.18 -8.83
CA ILE A 281 3.51 -8.48 -8.45
C ILE A 281 3.85 -8.97 -7.04
N GLU A 282 4.75 -8.31 -6.29
CA GLU A 282 5.18 -8.76 -4.95
C GLU A 282 3.99 -8.93 -4.01
N GLY A 283 3.05 -7.96 -3.96
CA GLY A 283 1.88 -8.02 -3.09
C GLY A 283 0.99 -9.23 -3.30
N PHE A 284 0.91 -9.77 -4.51
CA PHE A 284 0.15 -11.01 -4.78
C PHE A 284 0.81 -12.22 -4.14
N GLY A 285 2.13 -12.29 -4.14
CA GLY A 285 2.90 -13.34 -3.48
C GLY A 285 2.82 -13.25 -1.96
N GLU A 286 2.96 -12.06 -1.39
CA GLU A 286 2.83 -11.80 0.04
C GLU A 286 1.47 -12.24 0.61
N HIS A 287 0.40 -12.01 -0.15
CA HIS A 287 -0.99 -12.28 0.27
C HIS A 287 -1.54 -13.62 -0.23
N HIS A 288 -0.78 -14.39 -1.01
CA HIS A 288 -1.26 -15.61 -1.68
C HIS A 288 -2.13 -16.50 -0.79
N GLY A 289 -1.66 -16.84 0.40
CA GLY A 289 -2.38 -17.70 1.33
C GLY A 289 -3.69 -17.09 1.84
N LEU A 290 -3.77 -15.78 1.93
CA LEU A 290 -4.93 -15.03 2.42
C LEU A 290 -5.98 -14.80 1.31
N LEU A 291 -5.57 -14.85 0.03
CA LEU A 291 -6.46 -14.66 -1.12
C LEU A 291 -7.39 -15.87 -1.39
N GLY A 292 -7.26 -16.95 -0.61
CA GLY A 292 -8.24 -18.04 -0.63
C GLY A 292 -8.36 -18.78 -1.97
N GLY A 293 -7.25 -19.00 -2.67
CA GLY A 293 -7.23 -19.73 -3.94
C GLY A 293 -7.70 -18.92 -5.16
N MET A 294 -7.91 -17.61 -5.00
CA MET A 294 -8.30 -16.74 -6.12
C MET A 294 -7.21 -16.63 -7.20
N LEU A 295 -5.94 -16.72 -6.84
CA LEU A 295 -4.85 -16.74 -7.82
C LEU A 295 -4.89 -18.00 -8.69
N GLU A 296 -5.18 -19.14 -8.09
CA GLU A 296 -5.35 -20.41 -8.80
C GLU A 296 -6.57 -20.41 -9.71
N ALA A 297 -7.66 -19.80 -9.26
CA ALA A 297 -8.93 -19.79 -9.98
C ALA A 297 -8.93 -18.79 -11.15
N VAL A 298 -8.29 -17.63 -10.99
CA VAL A 298 -8.41 -16.48 -11.91
C VAL A 298 -7.12 -16.19 -12.65
N ILE A 299 -5.99 -16.06 -11.93
CA ILE A 299 -4.71 -15.64 -12.55
C ILE A 299 -4.06 -16.80 -13.31
N LYS A 300 -3.96 -17.96 -12.70
CA LYS A 300 -3.30 -19.12 -13.29
C LYS A 300 -3.80 -19.51 -14.67
N PRO A 301 -5.13 -19.53 -14.96
CA PRO A 301 -5.63 -19.90 -16.29
C PRO A 301 -5.31 -18.86 -17.38
N GLY A 302 -5.32 -17.56 -17.04
CA GLY A 302 -5.10 -16.48 -18.00
C GLY A 302 -3.63 -16.09 -18.16
N TRP A 303 -2.84 -16.23 -17.10
CA TRP A 303 -1.44 -15.77 -17.02
C TRP A 303 -0.56 -16.78 -16.27
N PRO A 304 -0.34 -17.97 -16.82
CA PRO A 304 0.35 -19.07 -16.13
C PRO A 304 1.81 -18.78 -15.78
N ASP A 305 2.52 -17.98 -16.58
CA ASP A 305 3.92 -17.61 -16.33
C ASP A 305 4.02 -16.57 -15.20
N ASP A 306 3.15 -15.56 -15.21
CA ASP A 306 3.08 -14.59 -14.11
C ASP A 306 2.65 -15.28 -12.79
N PHE A 307 1.68 -16.20 -12.85
CA PHE A 307 1.30 -17.00 -11.69
C PHE A 307 2.48 -17.77 -11.10
N LYS A 308 3.33 -18.36 -11.93
CA LYS A 308 4.52 -19.07 -11.49
C LYS A 308 5.50 -18.16 -10.75
N ARG A 309 5.72 -16.94 -11.27
CA ARG A 309 6.54 -15.92 -10.62
C ARG A 309 5.96 -15.49 -9.27
N ILE A 310 4.64 -15.28 -9.20
CA ILE A 310 3.94 -14.99 -7.94
C ILE A 310 4.13 -16.13 -6.91
N ILE A 311 4.08 -17.37 -7.34
CA ILE A 311 4.33 -18.53 -6.47
C ILE A 311 5.77 -18.55 -5.95
N ASP A 312 6.75 -18.19 -6.77
CA ASP A 312 8.15 -18.09 -6.33
C ASP A 312 8.31 -17.00 -5.24
N ILE A 313 7.63 -15.84 -5.40
CA ILE A 313 7.55 -14.79 -4.37
C ILE A 313 6.92 -15.33 -3.09
N THR A 314 5.80 -16.05 -3.19
CA THR A 314 5.10 -16.65 -2.05
C THR A 314 6.03 -17.52 -1.21
N TYR A 315 6.81 -18.41 -1.85
CA TYR A 315 7.74 -19.29 -1.15
C TYR A 315 8.85 -18.52 -0.45
N ARG A 316 9.43 -17.53 -1.12
CA ARG A 316 10.49 -16.70 -0.54
C ARG A 316 9.99 -15.93 0.67
N PHE A 317 8.93 -15.15 0.49
CA PHE A 317 8.35 -14.28 1.52
C PHE A 317 7.87 -15.09 2.73
N SER A 318 7.11 -16.17 2.51
CA SER A 318 6.61 -17.03 3.57
C SER A 318 7.75 -17.61 4.41
N SER A 319 8.84 -18.05 3.79
CA SER A 319 10.01 -18.57 4.51
C SER A 319 10.63 -17.54 5.45
N GLY A 320 10.79 -16.29 4.98
CA GLY A 320 11.33 -15.19 5.79
C GLY A 320 10.40 -14.77 6.92
N TRP A 321 9.12 -14.58 6.59
CA TRP A 321 8.08 -14.18 7.55
C TRP A 321 7.97 -15.15 8.74
N ARG A 322 7.99 -16.45 8.49
CA ARG A 322 7.96 -17.50 9.53
C ARG A 322 9.13 -17.43 10.49
N ARG A 323 10.33 -17.17 9.98
CA ARG A 323 11.53 -17.04 10.83
C ARG A 323 11.50 -15.82 11.75
N VAL A 324 10.74 -14.78 11.41
CA VAL A 324 10.49 -13.65 12.32
C VAL A 324 9.58 -14.08 13.47
N HIS A 325 8.54 -14.88 13.18
CA HIS A 325 7.56 -15.32 14.17
C HIS A 325 8.04 -16.47 15.04
N ASN A 326 8.87 -17.38 14.50
CA ASN A 326 9.36 -18.56 15.20
C ASN A 326 10.90 -18.61 15.25
N PRO A 327 11.55 -17.75 16.03
CA PRO A 327 13.00 -17.67 16.09
C PRO A 327 13.67 -18.96 16.65
N ILE A 328 12.91 -19.80 17.40
CA ILE A 328 13.43 -20.99 18.06
C ILE A 328 13.35 -22.23 17.17
N THR A 329 12.24 -22.41 16.44
CA THR A 329 12.02 -23.62 15.65
C THR A 329 12.25 -23.43 14.16
N GLY A 330 12.12 -22.19 13.64
CA GLY A 330 12.20 -21.90 12.20
C GLY A 330 11.16 -22.65 11.34
N HIS A 331 10.34 -23.48 11.95
CA HIS A 331 9.30 -24.29 11.33
C HIS A 331 7.92 -23.88 11.85
N ASP A 332 7.07 -23.40 10.97
CA ASP A 332 5.63 -23.53 11.15
C ASP A 332 5.18 -24.78 10.39
N VAL A 333 4.28 -25.57 10.99
CA VAL A 333 3.79 -26.82 10.41
C VAL A 333 3.07 -26.58 9.06
N ALA A 334 2.60 -25.35 8.82
CA ALA A 334 2.04 -24.93 7.52
C ALA A 334 3.05 -24.93 6.36
N ASP A 335 4.37 -24.99 6.66
CA ASP A 335 5.46 -24.97 5.67
C ASP A 335 5.53 -26.23 4.83
N ASP A 336 5.03 -27.32 5.37
CA ASP A 336 5.00 -28.60 4.69
C ASP A 336 3.86 -28.69 3.64
N LEU A 337 2.98 -27.68 3.59
CA LEU A 337 1.88 -27.63 2.62
C LEU A 337 2.36 -27.11 1.27
N THR A 338 1.92 -27.77 0.19
CA THR A 338 2.00 -27.17 -1.15
C THR A 338 1.05 -25.99 -1.24
N THR A 339 1.25 -25.09 -2.21
CA THR A 339 0.36 -23.92 -2.41
C THR A 339 -1.10 -24.32 -2.56
N THR A 340 -1.38 -25.39 -3.30
CA THR A 340 -2.75 -25.92 -3.46
C THR A 340 -3.29 -26.48 -2.14
N GLU A 341 -2.51 -27.24 -1.40
CA GLU A 341 -2.91 -27.74 -0.07
C GLU A 341 -3.18 -26.58 0.89
N PHE A 342 -2.34 -25.53 0.84
CA PHE A 342 -2.52 -24.33 1.67
C PHE A 342 -3.81 -23.58 1.29
N ALA A 343 -4.05 -23.32 0.01
CA ALA A 343 -5.28 -22.67 -0.47
C ALA A 343 -6.53 -23.45 -0.07
N VAL A 344 -6.53 -24.77 -0.26
CA VAL A 344 -7.63 -25.65 0.15
C VAL A 344 -7.83 -25.67 1.67
N ALA A 345 -6.75 -25.74 2.44
CA ALA A 345 -6.82 -25.69 3.92
C ALA A 345 -7.34 -24.35 4.44
N MET A 346 -6.94 -23.24 3.80
CA MET A 346 -7.42 -21.90 4.13
C MET A 346 -8.94 -21.78 3.90
N LEU A 347 -9.45 -22.23 2.75
CA LEU A 347 -10.89 -22.23 2.46
C LEU A 347 -11.66 -23.13 3.43
N ALA A 348 -11.07 -24.31 3.73
CA ALA A 348 -11.66 -25.24 4.72
C ALA A 348 -11.73 -24.60 6.12
N ALA A 349 -10.70 -23.85 6.53
CA ALA A 349 -10.67 -23.11 7.80
C ALA A 349 -11.73 -22.01 7.86
N ARG A 350 -12.09 -21.42 6.71
CA ARG A 350 -13.19 -20.44 6.53
C ARG A 350 -14.57 -21.09 6.43
N ASN A 351 -14.70 -22.38 6.79
CA ASN A 351 -15.95 -23.17 6.75
C ASN A 351 -16.56 -23.36 5.35
N TRP A 352 -15.77 -23.33 4.29
CA TRP A 352 -16.22 -23.75 2.97
C TRP A 352 -16.39 -25.25 2.92
N THR A 353 -17.42 -25.73 2.25
CA THR A 353 -17.61 -27.16 1.99
C THR A 353 -16.69 -27.66 0.89
N ASN A 354 -16.49 -28.98 0.80
CA ASN A 354 -15.68 -29.56 -0.28
C ASN A 354 -16.26 -29.25 -1.67
N GLN A 355 -17.59 -29.15 -1.76
CA GLN A 355 -18.28 -28.81 -3.00
C GLN A 355 -17.99 -27.35 -3.39
N GLU A 356 -18.17 -26.39 -2.47
CA GLU A 356 -17.86 -24.97 -2.72
C GLU A 356 -16.39 -24.77 -3.13
N ILE A 357 -15.46 -25.44 -2.45
CA ILE A 357 -14.02 -25.36 -2.78
C ILE A 357 -13.75 -25.95 -4.18
N ALA A 358 -14.40 -27.07 -4.49
CA ALA A 358 -14.22 -27.75 -5.77
C ALA A 358 -14.73 -26.88 -6.95
N GLU A 359 -15.89 -26.28 -6.79
CA GLU A 359 -16.46 -25.35 -7.76
C GLU A 359 -15.54 -24.12 -7.96
N HIS A 360 -15.07 -23.53 -6.85
CA HIS A 360 -14.18 -22.37 -6.89
C HIS A 360 -12.84 -22.65 -7.57
N LEU A 361 -12.23 -23.81 -7.28
CA LEU A 361 -10.92 -24.20 -7.86
C LEU A 361 -11.06 -25.03 -9.15
N ASN A 362 -12.25 -25.12 -9.71
CA ASN A 362 -12.57 -25.88 -10.93
C ASN A 362 -12.01 -27.33 -10.90
N THR A 363 -12.28 -28.07 -9.83
CA THR A 363 -11.80 -29.42 -9.61
C THR A 363 -12.91 -30.33 -9.02
N SER A 364 -12.59 -31.59 -8.70
CA SER A 364 -13.56 -32.51 -8.12
C SER A 364 -13.60 -32.43 -6.59
N PRO A 365 -14.78 -32.62 -5.93
CA PRO A 365 -14.87 -32.70 -4.47
C PRO A 365 -13.99 -33.81 -3.87
N ASN A 366 -13.74 -34.89 -4.61
CA ASN A 366 -12.85 -35.96 -4.18
C ASN A 366 -11.38 -35.49 -4.15
N THR A 367 -10.95 -34.69 -5.12
CA THR A 367 -9.63 -34.07 -5.13
C THR A 367 -9.47 -33.14 -3.93
N ILE A 368 -10.46 -32.32 -3.63
CA ILE A 368 -10.46 -31.44 -2.45
C ILE A 368 -10.37 -32.24 -1.16
N LYS A 369 -11.17 -33.32 -1.03
CA LYS A 369 -11.10 -34.23 0.13
C LYS A 369 -9.68 -34.79 0.32
N LYS A 370 -8.99 -35.15 -0.76
CA LYS A 370 -7.62 -35.65 -0.72
C LYS A 370 -6.67 -34.56 -0.21
N HIS A 371 -6.74 -33.33 -0.75
CA HIS A 371 -5.90 -32.21 -0.30
C HIS A 371 -6.13 -31.87 1.17
N ILE A 372 -7.39 -31.81 1.62
CA ILE A 372 -7.70 -31.57 3.05
C ILE A 372 -7.09 -32.68 3.92
N SER A 373 -7.23 -33.95 3.54
CA SER A 373 -6.66 -35.06 4.30
C SER A 373 -5.13 -35.00 4.35
N GLN A 374 -4.47 -34.62 3.26
CA GLN A 374 -3.03 -34.43 3.20
C GLN A 374 -2.58 -33.25 4.09
N ALA A 375 -3.27 -32.11 3.98
CA ALA A 375 -3.00 -30.96 4.82
C ALA A 375 -3.16 -31.30 6.31
N MET A 376 -4.27 -31.91 6.70
CA MET A 376 -4.51 -32.34 8.10
C MET A 376 -3.42 -33.29 8.61
N LYS A 377 -2.98 -34.25 7.78
CA LYS A 377 -1.87 -35.18 8.15
C LYS A 377 -0.55 -34.42 8.37
N LYS A 378 -0.21 -33.48 7.47
CA LYS A 378 1.01 -32.67 7.56
C LYS A 378 0.97 -31.72 8.76
N LEU A 379 -0.19 -31.12 9.04
CA LEU A 379 -0.43 -30.23 10.18
C LEU A 379 -0.66 -30.99 11.50
N LYS A 380 -0.69 -32.32 11.48
CA LYS A 380 -0.94 -33.21 12.64
C LYS A 380 -2.24 -32.84 13.39
N VAL A 381 -3.28 -32.48 12.65
CA VAL A 381 -4.62 -32.21 13.19
C VAL A 381 -5.58 -33.35 12.87
N GLU A 382 -6.46 -33.66 13.83
CA GLU A 382 -7.42 -34.76 13.69
C GLU A 382 -8.73 -34.28 13.07
N ASN A 383 -9.10 -33.00 13.32
CA ASN A 383 -10.37 -32.44 12.88
C ASN A 383 -10.17 -31.31 11.90
N ARG A 384 -11.04 -31.23 10.89
CA ARG A 384 -11.06 -30.10 9.94
C ARG A 384 -11.17 -28.73 10.61
N ARG A 385 -11.90 -28.63 11.74
CA ARG A 385 -12.07 -27.38 12.48
C ARG A 385 -10.74 -26.86 13.06
N ASP A 386 -9.82 -27.76 13.36
CA ASP A 386 -8.53 -27.42 13.94
C ASP A 386 -7.58 -26.75 12.93
N LEU A 387 -7.91 -26.81 11.62
CA LEU A 387 -7.20 -26.03 10.60
C LEU A 387 -7.20 -24.53 10.88
N LYS A 388 -8.23 -24.02 11.56
CA LYS A 388 -8.33 -22.59 11.91
C LYS A 388 -7.13 -22.07 12.71
N GLN A 389 -6.60 -22.87 13.61
CA GLN A 389 -5.47 -22.49 14.46
C GLN A 389 -4.16 -22.30 13.69
N TYR A 390 -4.07 -22.85 12.46
CA TYR A 390 -2.90 -22.73 11.59
C TYR A 390 -3.10 -21.73 10.44
N MET A 391 -4.33 -21.56 9.97
CA MET A 391 -4.65 -20.85 8.74
C MET A 391 -5.17 -19.41 8.99
N LEU A 392 -5.70 -19.10 10.17
CA LEU A 392 -6.37 -17.83 10.48
C LEU A 392 -5.74 -17.14 11.70
N ARG A 393 -4.42 -17.27 11.87
CA ARG A 393 -3.66 -16.56 12.90
C ARG A 393 -3.18 -15.20 12.45
#